data_89f7de8ee8fb7b3fe90301ebd72d8ff4
#
_entry.id   89f7de8ee8fb7b3fe90301ebd72d8ff4
#
_cell.length_a   1.000
_cell.length_b   1.000
_cell.length_c   1.000
_cell.angle_alpha   90.00
_cell.angle_beta   90.00
_cell.angle_gamma   90.00
#
_symmetry.space_group_name_H-M   'P 1'
#
loop_
_entity.id
_entity.type
_entity.pdbx_description
1 polymer ?
#
loop_
_entity_poly.entity_id
_entity_poly.type
_entity_poly.pdbx_seq_one_letter_code
_entity_poly.pdbx_strand_id
1 'polypeptide(L)'
;MICRRIAVAMMSLLPVLGYAANPFLDASNDQPISAKFRGTEWSDDIGEKDIPLTARVVTTRMAKMPWGAIFKIEFADLKSRAEKQREIRPDYFIVTDDRIVLLNEEDNDEAAKKISTLDKPPEFDPNDIYGITSVSFKHQEGEWKTTIKLKGDLCIYEASHPSGHFKKIIWKKGVGLVEYTNGYGARADGYRLKRLAKG
;
A
#
# COMPACT_ATOMS: atom_id res chain seq x y z
N MET A 1 51.92 8.80 48.45
CA MET A 1 51.35 9.50 47.26
C MET A 1 50.73 8.45 46.34
N ILE A 2 49.40 8.27 46.40
CA ILE A 2 48.69 7.23 45.62
C ILE A 2 47.95 7.95 44.48
N CYS A 3 48.46 7.81 43.26
CA CYS A 3 47.78 8.31 42.04
C CYS A 3 46.59 7.41 41.66
N ARG A 4 45.37 7.87 41.92
CA ARG A 4 44.17 7.24 41.39
C ARG A 4 44.02 7.63 39.90
N ARG A 5 44.15 6.67 39.01
CA ARG A 5 43.77 6.80 37.60
C ARG A 5 42.25 6.67 37.48
N ILE A 6 41.57 7.75 37.08
CA ILE A 6 40.17 7.75 36.72
C ILE A 6 40.07 7.26 35.27
N ALA A 7 39.53 6.06 35.05
CA ALA A 7 39.19 5.58 33.70
C ALA A 7 37.85 6.21 33.32
N VAL A 8 37.84 7.13 32.37
CA VAL A 8 36.64 7.66 31.74
C VAL A 8 36.22 6.65 30.69
N ALA A 9 35.14 5.92 30.99
CA ALA A 9 34.49 5.06 29.98
C ALA A 9 33.76 5.96 28.98
N MET A 10 34.32 6.11 27.78
CA MET A 10 33.63 6.69 26.64
C MET A 10 32.54 5.71 26.18
N MET A 11 31.29 5.96 26.62
CA MET A 11 30.13 5.36 26.03
C MET A 11 29.96 5.93 24.62
N SER A 12 30.34 5.16 23.59
CA SER A 12 30.02 5.45 22.20
C SER A 12 28.51 5.30 22.03
N LEU A 13 27.77 6.41 22.00
CA LEU A 13 26.43 6.49 21.50
C LEU A 13 26.49 6.18 19.99
N LEU A 14 26.30 4.91 19.64
CA LEU A 14 25.98 4.55 18.26
C LEU A 14 24.67 5.26 17.92
N PRO A 15 24.61 6.06 16.84
CA PRO A 15 23.34 6.60 16.39
C PRO A 15 22.45 5.40 16.08
N VAL A 16 21.33 5.28 16.79
CA VAL A 16 20.22 4.43 16.36
C VAL A 16 19.77 5.05 15.04
N LEU A 17 20.18 4.44 13.93
CA LEU A 17 19.65 4.76 12.61
C LEU A 17 18.14 4.45 12.68
N GLY A 18 17.38 5.48 13.06
CA GLY A 18 15.94 5.43 13.07
C GLY A 18 15.50 5.17 11.63
N TYR A 19 14.76 4.07 11.41
CA TYR A 19 14.05 3.84 10.17
C TYR A 19 13.24 5.08 9.81
N ALA A 20 13.55 5.70 8.67
CA ALA A 20 12.77 6.82 8.15
C ALA A 20 11.39 6.27 7.76
N ALA A 21 10.36 6.61 8.55
CA ALA A 21 9.02 6.10 8.34
C ALA A 21 8.47 6.58 6.98
N ASN A 22 7.89 5.67 6.20
CA ASN A 22 7.18 6.05 4.99
C ASN A 22 5.98 6.94 5.37
N PRO A 23 5.87 8.16 4.84
CA PRO A 23 4.84 9.12 5.28
C PRO A 23 3.41 8.71 4.90
N PHE A 24 3.24 7.73 4.01
CA PHE A 24 1.92 7.25 3.54
C PHE A 24 1.48 5.98 4.27
N LEU A 25 2.42 5.12 4.68
CA LEU A 25 2.16 3.91 5.47
C LEU A 25 3.17 3.85 6.63
N ASP A 26 2.78 4.39 7.76
CA ASP A 26 3.64 4.47 8.95
C ASP A 26 3.82 3.09 9.59
N ALA A 27 5.05 2.59 9.57
CA ALA A 27 5.43 1.32 10.18
C ALA A 27 5.57 1.38 11.71
N SER A 28 5.39 2.55 12.35
CA SER A 28 5.46 2.68 13.80
C SER A 28 4.21 2.14 14.51
N ASN A 29 3.08 2.06 13.81
CA ASN A 29 1.82 1.62 14.41
C ASN A 29 1.71 0.08 14.40
N ASP A 30 1.67 -0.54 15.57
CA ASP A 30 1.54 -1.99 15.75
C ASP A 30 0.08 -2.48 15.67
N GLN A 31 -0.88 -1.57 15.79
CA GLN A 31 -2.29 -1.92 15.78
C GLN A 31 -2.88 -1.82 14.37
N PRO A 32 -3.78 -2.76 13.99
CA PRO A 32 -4.49 -2.65 12.71
C PRO A 32 -5.26 -1.33 12.61
N ILE A 33 -5.13 -0.66 11.47
CA ILE A 33 -5.87 0.56 11.16
C ILE A 33 -7.11 0.17 10.37
N SER A 34 -8.29 0.50 10.89
CA SER A 34 -9.57 0.24 10.22
C SER A 34 -10.22 1.54 9.77
N ALA A 35 -10.77 1.55 8.56
CA ALA A 35 -11.49 2.70 8.02
C ALA A 35 -12.69 2.26 7.17
N LYS A 36 -13.77 3.05 7.19
CA LYS A 36 -14.94 2.84 6.33
C LYS A 36 -14.69 3.45 4.97
N PHE A 37 -15.06 2.70 3.93
CA PHE A 37 -15.02 3.12 2.54
C PHE A 37 -16.40 3.02 1.92
N ARG A 38 -16.69 3.93 0.98
CA ARG A 38 -17.90 3.93 0.17
C ARG A 38 -17.52 4.23 -1.27
N GLY A 39 -18.27 3.65 -2.19
CA GLY A 39 -18.11 3.90 -3.61
C GLY A 39 -19.16 3.20 -4.42
N THR A 40 -18.74 2.77 -5.60
CA THR A 40 -19.61 2.08 -6.56
C THR A 40 -18.85 0.91 -7.17
N GLU A 41 -19.59 -0.07 -7.62
CA GLU A 41 -19.16 -1.08 -8.56
C GLU A 41 -20.01 -1.03 -9.83
N TRP A 42 -19.51 -1.61 -10.88
CA TRP A 42 -20.18 -1.72 -12.18
C TRP A 42 -19.81 -3.04 -12.83
N SER A 43 -20.74 -3.60 -13.61
CA SER A 43 -20.52 -4.78 -14.43
C SER A 43 -21.54 -4.79 -15.56
N ASP A 44 -21.10 -5.16 -16.77
CA ASP A 44 -22.00 -5.34 -17.90
C ASP A 44 -22.95 -6.54 -17.70
N ASP A 45 -22.52 -7.54 -16.91
CA ASP A 45 -23.33 -8.74 -16.62
C ASP A 45 -24.60 -8.43 -15.82
N ILE A 46 -24.57 -7.36 -15.02
CA ILE A 46 -25.70 -6.98 -14.16
C ILE A 46 -26.53 -5.82 -14.74
N GLY A 47 -26.15 -5.31 -15.91
CA GLY A 47 -26.91 -4.28 -16.65
C GLY A 47 -27.06 -2.94 -15.95
N GLU A 48 -26.66 -2.82 -14.70
CA GLU A 48 -26.69 -1.59 -13.91
C GLU A 48 -25.30 -0.94 -13.84
N LYS A 49 -25.29 0.39 -14.01
CA LYS A 49 -24.09 1.19 -13.83
C LYS A 49 -24.13 1.84 -12.45
N ASP A 50 -22.98 1.83 -11.75
CA ASP A 50 -22.82 2.53 -10.47
C ASP A 50 -23.65 1.97 -9.30
N ILE A 51 -23.56 0.67 -9.07
CA ILE A 51 -24.16 0.03 -7.90
C ILE A 51 -23.42 0.49 -6.63
N PRO A 52 -24.13 0.94 -5.59
CA PRO A 52 -23.51 1.35 -4.35
C PRO A 52 -22.70 0.21 -3.69
N LEU A 53 -21.46 0.50 -3.33
CA LEU A 53 -20.53 -0.42 -2.69
C LEU A 53 -19.99 0.19 -1.39
N THR A 54 -19.94 -0.60 -0.33
CA THR A 54 -19.29 -0.22 0.93
C THR A 54 -18.35 -1.32 1.40
N ALA A 55 -17.27 -0.92 2.08
CA ALA A 55 -16.33 -1.84 2.69
C ALA A 55 -15.74 -1.25 3.97
N ARG A 56 -15.25 -2.12 4.85
CA ARG A 56 -14.31 -1.78 5.91
C ARG A 56 -12.93 -2.20 5.45
N VAL A 57 -12.04 -1.24 5.23
CA VAL A 57 -10.66 -1.52 4.85
C VAL A 57 -9.81 -1.60 6.11
N VAL A 58 -9.13 -2.73 6.28
CA VAL A 58 -8.23 -3.00 7.40
C VAL A 58 -6.80 -3.07 6.88
N THR A 59 -5.93 -2.23 7.42
CA THR A 59 -4.49 -2.22 7.13
C THR A 59 -3.76 -2.79 8.34
N THR A 60 -3.11 -3.93 8.16
CA THR A 60 -2.38 -4.65 9.21
C THR A 60 -0.90 -4.72 8.86
N ARG A 61 -0.02 -4.35 9.80
CA ARG A 61 1.41 -4.61 9.64
C ARG A 61 1.69 -6.06 9.95
N MET A 62 2.16 -6.82 8.97
CA MET A 62 2.50 -8.23 9.08
C MET A 62 3.91 -8.46 9.63
N ALA A 63 4.86 -7.59 9.23
CA ALA A 63 6.25 -7.66 9.68
C ALA A 63 6.89 -6.26 9.68
N LYS A 64 7.91 -6.08 10.52
CA LYS A 64 8.78 -4.91 10.56
C LYS A 64 10.24 -5.36 10.47
N MET A 65 10.98 -4.78 9.54
CA MET A 65 12.41 -5.02 9.32
C MET A 65 13.19 -3.73 9.56
N PRO A 66 14.54 -3.78 9.72
CA PRO A 66 15.37 -2.58 9.86
C PRO A 66 15.27 -1.61 8.69
N TRP A 67 14.90 -2.11 7.50
CA TRP A 67 14.83 -1.37 6.24
C TRP A 67 13.40 -1.09 5.76
N GLY A 68 12.34 -1.63 6.43
CA GLY A 68 10.97 -1.50 5.96
C GLY A 68 9.94 -2.25 6.78
N ALA A 69 8.77 -2.41 6.19
CA ALA A 69 7.67 -3.18 6.77
C ALA A 69 6.84 -3.86 5.67
N ILE A 70 6.09 -4.90 6.04
CA ILE A 70 5.11 -5.53 5.18
C ILE A 70 3.72 -5.24 5.74
N PHE A 71 2.84 -4.74 4.89
CA PHE A 71 1.44 -4.46 5.22
C PHE A 71 0.52 -5.34 4.39
N LYS A 72 -0.55 -5.83 5.04
CA LYS A 72 -1.71 -6.44 4.40
C LYS A 72 -2.87 -5.46 4.43
N ILE A 73 -3.55 -5.28 3.30
CA ILE A 73 -4.75 -4.46 3.18
C ILE A 73 -5.91 -5.36 2.77
N GLU A 74 -6.90 -5.47 3.65
CA GLU A 74 -8.07 -6.32 3.47
C GLU A 74 -9.33 -5.48 3.31
N PHE A 75 -10.21 -5.90 2.39
CA PHE A 75 -11.53 -5.31 2.17
C PHE A 75 -12.59 -6.17 2.86
N ALA A 76 -12.73 -5.97 4.16
CA ALA A 76 -13.70 -6.69 4.97
C ALA A 76 -15.10 -6.05 4.91
N ASP A 77 -16.13 -6.80 5.30
CA ASP A 77 -17.52 -6.34 5.37
C ASP A 77 -18.00 -5.70 4.06
N LEU A 78 -17.57 -6.27 2.93
CA LEU A 78 -17.95 -5.80 1.62
C LEU A 78 -19.47 -5.98 1.44
N LYS A 79 -20.17 -4.88 1.16
CA LYS A 79 -21.62 -4.89 0.92
C LYS A 79 -21.93 -4.20 -0.39
N SER A 80 -22.59 -4.96 -1.26
CA SER A 80 -23.12 -4.50 -2.53
C SER A 80 -24.60 -4.81 -2.61
N ARG A 81 -25.32 -4.10 -3.48
CA ARG A 81 -26.68 -4.46 -3.90
C ARG A 81 -26.72 -5.38 -5.11
N ALA A 82 -25.56 -5.70 -5.72
CA ALA A 82 -25.49 -6.68 -6.78
C ALA A 82 -25.92 -8.07 -6.29
N GLU A 83 -26.61 -8.84 -7.12
CA GLU A 83 -27.02 -10.22 -6.79
C GLU A 83 -25.81 -11.11 -6.50
N LYS A 84 -24.73 -10.95 -7.28
CA LYS A 84 -23.45 -11.62 -7.05
C LYS A 84 -22.51 -10.71 -6.29
N GLN A 85 -22.19 -11.07 -5.07
CA GLN A 85 -21.22 -10.33 -4.28
C GLN A 85 -19.83 -10.42 -4.92
N ARG A 86 -19.19 -9.25 -5.06
CA ARG A 86 -17.80 -9.15 -5.48
C ARG A 86 -16.88 -9.60 -4.35
N GLU A 87 -15.85 -10.35 -4.69
CA GLU A 87 -14.74 -10.66 -3.81
C GLU A 87 -13.56 -9.75 -4.19
N ILE A 88 -12.97 -9.08 -3.20
CA ILE A 88 -11.73 -8.32 -3.37
C ILE A 88 -10.67 -9.01 -2.52
N ARG A 89 -9.68 -9.60 -3.18
CA ARG A 89 -8.57 -10.26 -2.50
C ARG A 89 -7.72 -9.23 -1.73
N PRO A 90 -7.10 -9.64 -0.61
CA PRO A 90 -6.15 -8.79 0.08
C PRO A 90 -4.95 -8.46 -0.80
N ASP A 91 -4.48 -7.21 -0.72
CA ASP A 91 -3.21 -6.79 -1.27
C ASP A 91 -2.14 -6.76 -0.18
N TYR A 92 -0.93 -7.19 -0.51
CA TYR A 92 0.24 -7.12 0.37
C TYR A 92 1.23 -6.12 -0.19
N PHE A 93 1.78 -5.27 0.68
CA PHE A 93 2.73 -4.24 0.27
C PHE A 93 4.00 -4.29 1.10
N ILE A 94 5.14 -4.30 0.42
CA ILE A 94 6.43 -4.02 1.02
C ILE A 94 6.60 -2.50 1.02
N VAL A 95 6.90 -1.93 2.18
CA VAL A 95 7.01 -0.49 2.37
C VAL A 95 8.39 -0.16 2.89
N THR A 96 9.15 0.60 2.11
CA THR A 96 10.42 1.21 2.52
C THR A 96 10.21 2.69 2.85
N ASP A 97 11.24 3.42 3.20
CA ASP A 97 11.19 4.87 3.45
C ASP A 97 10.74 5.66 2.21
N ASP A 98 11.08 5.17 1.00
CA ASP A 98 10.85 5.87 -0.27
C ASP A 98 9.80 5.21 -1.18
N ARG A 99 9.33 3.98 -0.90
CA ARG A 99 8.47 3.20 -1.82
C ARG A 99 7.37 2.42 -1.11
N ILE A 100 6.28 2.20 -1.87
CA ILE A 100 5.23 1.22 -1.59
C ILE A 100 5.21 0.27 -2.79
N VAL A 101 5.53 -1.00 -2.57
CA VAL A 101 5.68 -2.02 -3.61
C VAL A 101 4.67 -3.13 -3.37
N LEU A 102 3.88 -3.48 -4.39
CA LEU A 102 2.96 -4.61 -4.31
C LEU A 102 3.75 -5.92 -4.22
N LEU A 103 3.42 -6.75 -3.25
CA LEU A 103 3.89 -8.13 -3.20
C LEU A 103 2.89 -8.98 -4.01
N ASN A 104 3.34 -9.43 -5.18
CA ASN A 104 2.50 -10.14 -6.14
C ASN A 104 3.04 -11.56 -6.33
N GLU A 105 2.85 -12.39 -5.31
CA GLU A 105 3.28 -13.79 -5.30
C GLU A 105 2.05 -14.71 -5.23
N GLU A 106 2.23 -15.98 -5.59
CA GLU A 106 1.16 -16.99 -5.53
C GLU A 106 0.68 -17.19 -4.08
N ASP A 107 1.62 -17.28 -3.14
CA ASP A 107 1.37 -17.28 -1.70
C ASP A 107 2.04 -16.05 -1.04
N ASN A 108 1.26 -15.00 -0.87
CA ASN A 108 1.75 -13.77 -0.27
C ASN A 108 2.08 -13.90 1.22
N ASP A 109 1.46 -14.83 1.97
CA ASP A 109 1.78 -15.05 3.38
C ASP A 109 3.13 -15.74 3.54
N GLU A 110 3.45 -16.71 2.68
CA GLU A 110 4.77 -17.37 2.65
C GLU A 110 5.86 -16.40 2.17
N ALA A 111 5.60 -15.66 1.10
CA ALA A 111 6.52 -14.65 0.58
C ALA A 111 6.82 -13.57 1.62
N ALA A 112 5.81 -13.08 2.34
CA ALA A 112 5.97 -12.12 3.41
C ALA A 112 6.86 -12.64 4.54
N LYS A 113 6.70 -13.91 4.96
CA LYS A 113 7.57 -14.56 5.95
C LYS A 113 9.02 -14.60 5.47
N LYS A 114 9.25 -15.04 4.23
CA LYS A 114 10.58 -15.12 3.62
C LYS A 114 11.25 -13.74 3.56
N ILE A 115 10.54 -12.72 3.09
CA ILE A 115 11.05 -11.36 2.97
C ILE A 115 11.36 -10.76 4.35
N SER A 116 10.57 -11.08 5.37
CA SER A 116 10.77 -10.57 6.74
C SER A 116 12.09 -11.02 7.38
N THR A 117 12.77 -12.03 6.83
CA THR A 117 14.08 -12.51 7.31
C THR A 117 15.27 -11.85 6.61
N LEU A 118 15.05 -10.99 5.62
CA LEU A 118 16.12 -10.33 4.87
C LEU A 118 16.71 -9.15 5.65
N ASP A 119 18.03 -9.01 5.61
CA ASP A 119 18.77 -7.88 6.23
C ASP A 119 18.66 -6.58 5.42
N LYS A 120 18.26 -6.66 4.15
CA LYS A 120 18.10 -5.53 3.22
C LYS A 120 16.88 -5.77 2.32
N PRO A 121 16.30 -4.69 1.74
CA PRO A 121 15.17 -4.86 0.82
C PRO A 121 15.57 -5.70 -0.39
N PRO A 122 14.64 -6.53 -0.91
CA PRO A 122 14.84 -7.21 -2.19
C PRO A 122 14.94 -6.19 -3.33
N GLU A 123 15.41 -6.63 -4.48
CA GLU A 123 15.27 -5.86 -5.72
C GLU A 123 13.78 -5.82 -6.12
N PHE A 124 13.29 -4.64 -6.51
CA PHE A 124 11.89 -4.45 -6.84
C PHE A 124 11.68 -4.31 -8.35
N ASP A 125 10.66 -5.00 -8.86
CA ASP A 125 10.19 -4.78 -10.23
C ASP A 125 9.55 -3.38 -10.33
N PRO A 126 9.92 -2.57 -11.33
CA PRO A 126 9.29 -1.27 -11.58
C PRO A 126 7.77 -1.33 -11.75
N ASN A 127 7.21 -2.44 -12.24
CA ASN A 127 5.77 -2.62 -12.42
C ASN A 127 5.02 -2.77 -11.10
N ASP A 128 5.68 -3.27 -10.06
CA ASP A 128 5.07 -3.49 -8.75
C ASP A 128 5.18 -2.26 -7.83
N ILE A 129 5.79 -1.16 -8.28
CA ILE A 129 5.89 0.06 -7.50
C ILE A 129 4.56 0.83 -7.57
N TYR A 130 3.83 0.85 -6.45
CA TYR A 130 2.51 1.49 -6.30
C TYR A 130 2.55 2.83 -5.56
N GLY A 131 3.71 3.25 -5.10
CA GLY A 131 3.91 4.54 -4.46
C GLY A 131 5.40 4.87 -4.32
N ILE A 132 5.74 6.13 -4.53
CA ILE A 132 7.07 6.69 -4.27
C ILE A 132 6.87 7.97 -3.46
N THR A 133 7.70 8.18 -2.42
CA THR A 133 7.51 9.29 -1.48
C THR A 133 8.28 10.54 -1.85
N SER A 134 9.26 10.43 -2.76
CA SER A 134 10.23 11.49 -3.05
C SER A 134 10.10 12.10 -4.43
N VAL A 135 9.71 11.35 -5.47
CA VAL A 135 9.69 11.80 -6.86
C VAL A 135 8.47 11.28 -7.61
N SER A 136 8.08 12.00 -8.68
CA SER A 136 7.12 11.45 -9.63
C SER A 136 7.80 10.42 -10.54
N PHE A 137 7.10 9.33 -10.82
CA PHE A 137 7.60 8.19 -11.56
C PHE A 137 6.70 7.88 -12.75
N LYS A 138 7.31 7.51 -13.87
CA LYS A 138 6.59 7.00 -15.04
C LYS A 138 7.32 5.77 -15.54
N HIS A 139 6.58 4.73 -15.81
CA HIS A 139 7.09 3.49 -16.37
C HIS A 139 6.17 3.00 -17.47
N GLN A 140 6.73 2.38 -18.48
CA GLN A 140 5.99 1.72 -19.53
C GLN A 140 6.70 0.41 -19.86
N GLU A 141 5.99 -0.69 -19.77
CA GLU A 141 6.45 -1.99 -20.18
C GLU A 141 5.39 -2.65 -21.07
N GLY A 142 5.77 -2.99 -22.30
CA GLY A 142 4.81 -3.41 -23.31
C GLY A 142 3.72 -2.36 -23.49
N GLU A 143 2.47 -2.77 -23.33
CA GLU A 143 1.30 -1.91 -23.43
C GLU A 143 0.85 -1.27 -22.11
N TRP A 144 1.39 -1.71 -20.96
CA TRP A 144 1.11 -1.11 -19.67
C TRP A 144 1.79 0.23 -19.50
N LYS A 145 1.02 1.21 -19.05
CA LYS A 145 1.50 2.55 -18.70
C LYS A 145 1.22 2.82 -17.23
N THR A 146 2.27 3.02 -16.46
CA THR A 146 2.19 3.33 -15.03
C THR A 146 2.68 4.75 -14.76
N THR A 147 1.96 5.48 -13.93
CA THR A 147 2.35 6.80 -13.44
C THR A 147 2.14 6.90 -11.95
N ILE A 148 3.13 7.48 -11.26
CA ILE A 148 3.03 7.87 -9.86
C ILE A 148 3.27 9.37 -9.78
N LYS A 149 2.32 10.09 -9.18
CA LYS A 149 2.38 11.55 -9.03
C LYS A 149 2.27 11.93 -7.57
N LEU A 150 3.18 12.77 -7.11
CA LEU A 150 3.06 13.44 -5.82
C LEU A 150 2.31 14.77 -6.01
N LYS A 151 1.24 14.96 -5.24
CA LYS A 151 0.44 16.19 -5.24
C LYS A 151 0.08 16.59 -3.81
N GLY A 152 0.85 17.50 -3.25
CA GLY A 152 0.70 17.91 -1.85
C GLY A 152 0.93 16.73 -0.90
N ASP A 153 -0.10 16.36 -0.14
CA ASP A 153 -0.08 15.23 0.78
C ASP A 153 -0.53 13.89 0.15
N LEU A 154 -0.73 13.87 -1.17
CA LEU A 154 -1.19 12.68 -1.90
C LEU A 154 -0.07 12.08 -2.75
N CYS A 155 0.00 10.74 -2.74
CA CYS A 155 0.71 9.92 -3.72
C CYS A 155 -0.33 9.17 -4.55
N ILE A 156 -0.36 9.42 -5.86
CA ILE A 156 -1.37 8.92 -6.78
C ILE A 156 -0.70 7.95 -7.74
N TYR A 157 -1.05 6.67 -7.63
CA TYR A 157 -0.69 5.63 -8.57
C TYR A 157 -1.82 5.45 -9.59
N GLU A 158 -1.47 5.41 -10.86
CA GLU A 158 -2.38 5.12 -11.99
C GLU A 158 -1.68 4.19 -12.97
N ALA A 159 -2.33 3.06 -13.29
CA ALA A 159 -1.90 2.15 -14.35
C ALA A 159 -3.04 1.91 -15.32
N SER A 160 -2.71 1.76 -16.61
CA SER A 160 -3.67 1.46 -17.67
C SER A 160 -3.06 0.63 -18.78
N HIS A 161 -3.92 -0.14 -19.46
CA HIS A 161 -3.59 -0.98 -20.61
C HIS A 161 -4.59 -0.71 -21.74
N PRO A 162 -4.21 -0.75 -23.04
CA PRO A 162 -5.12 -0.51 -24.16
C PRO A 162 -6.34 -1.46 -24.22
N SER A 163 -6.22 -2.67 -23.66
CA SER A 163 -7.36 -3.59 -23.51
C SER A 163 -8.46 -3.08 -22.57
N GLY A 164 -8.24 -1.92 -21.91
CA GLY A 164 -9.19 -1.32 -21.00
C GLY A 164 -8.96 -1.63 -19.52
N HIS A 165 -7.96 -2.44 -19.16
CA HIS A 165 -7.61 -2.62 -17.75
C HIS A 165 -7.04 -1.32 -17.17
N PHE A 166 -7.47 -0.99 -15.95
CA PHE A 166 -6.95 0.16 -15.23
C PHE A 166 -6.98 -0.06 -13.72
N LYS A 167 -6.03 0.54 -13.04
CA LYS A 167 -5.96 0.59 -11.58
C LYS A 167 -5.57 1.99 -11.12
N LYS A 168 -6.18 2.46 -10.05
CA LYS A 168 -5.82 3.71 -9.39
C LYS A 168 -5.83 3.52 -7.89
N ILE A 169 -4.72 3.92 -7.26
CA ILE A 169 -4.58 3.89 -5.80
C ILE A 169 -4.11 5.27 -5.36
N ILE A 170 -4.73 5.80 -4.31
CA ILE A 170 -4.32 7.07 -3.72
C ILE A 170 -3.98 6.84 -2.25
N TRP A 171 -2.76 7.19 -1.91
CA TRP A 171 -2.24 7.24 -0.56
C TRP A 171 -2.23 8.69 -0.07
N LYS A 172 -2.54 8.90 1.20
CA LYS A 172 -2.46 10.22 1.85
C LYS A 172 -1.53 10.17 3.05
N LYS A 173 -0.62 11.15 3.15
CA LYS A 173 0.33 11.27 4.27
C LYS A 173 -0.39 11.26 5.62
N GLY A 174 0.10 10.44 6.55
CA GLY A 174 -0.46 10.27 7.88
C GLY A 174 -1.85 9.59 7.94
N VAL A 175 -2.39 9.15 6.79
CA VAL A 175 -3.73 8.55 6.71
C VAL A 175 -3.71 7.14 6.12
N GLY A 176 -2.80 6.87 5.17
CA GLY A 176 -2.72 5.63 4.43
C GLY A 176 -3.59 5.64 3.17
N LEU A 177 -4.20 4.49 2.85
CA LEU A 177 -5.08 4.33 1.69
C LEU A 177 -6.33 5.22 1.81
N VAL A 178 -6.62 6.00 0.76
CA VAL A 178 -7.80 6.87 0.70
C VAL A 178 -8.69 6.62 -0.54
N GLU A 179 -8.16 6.08 -1.62
CA GLU A 179 -8.94 5.65 -2.79
C GLU A 179 -8.33 4.38 -3.38
N TYR A 180 -9.20 3.45 -3.77
CA TYR A 180 -8.84 2.24 -4.49
C TYR A 180 -9.83 2.02 -5.63
N THR A 181 -9.33 1.96 -6.85
CA THR A 181 -10.13 1.73 -8.05
C THR A 181 -9.45 0.64 -8.88
N ASN A 182 -10.22 -0.32 -9.32
CA ASN A 182 -9.79 -1.37 -10.24
C ASN A 182 -10.90 -1.63 -11.25
N GLY A 183 -10.56 -1.82 -12.51
CA GLY A 183 -11.57 -2.09 -13.53
C GLY A 183 -11.01 -2.53 -14.86
N TYR A 184 -11.94 -2.91 -15.74
CA TYR A 184 -11.66 -3.44 -17.07
C TYR A 184 -12.66 -2.92 -18.08
N GLY A 185 -12.26 -2.82 -19.37
CA GLY A 185 -13.12 -2.69 -20.52
C GLY A 185 -13.99 -1.44 -20.51
N ALA A 186 -13.42 -0.24 -20.37
CA ALA A 186 -14.18 1.02 -20.42
C ALA A 186 -15.44 1.02 -19.53
N ARG A 187 -15.38 0.38 -18.36
CA ARG A 187 -16.45 0.14 -17.38
C ARG A 187 -17.25 -1.15 -17.60
N ALA A 188 -16.73 -2.11 -18.34
CA ALA A 188 -17.37 -3.43 -18.43
C ALA A 188 -17.42 -4.14 -17.07
N ASP A 189 -16.35 -4.07 -16.29
CA ASP A 189 -16.31 -4.55 -14.91
C ASP A 189 -15.36 -3.71 -14.05
N GLY A 190 -15.68 -3.54 -12.77
CA GLY A 190 -14.81 -2.85 -11.84
C GLY A 190 -15.49 -2.27 -10.61
N TYR A 191 -14.69 -1.56 -9.82
CA TYR A 191 -15.17 -0.88 -8.62
C TYR A 191 -14.27 0.28 -8.23
N ARG A 192 -14.84 1.18 -7.45
CA ARG A 192 -14.15 2.32 -6.85
C ARG A 192 -14.60 2.49 -5.42
N LEU A 193 -13.65 2.55 -4.50
CA LEU A 193 -13.89 2.76 -3.09
C LEU A 193 -13.08 3.97 -2.61
N LYS A 194 -13.73 4.86 -1.85
CA LYS A 194 -13.10 6.03 -1.23
C LYS A 194 -13.32 6.01 0.28
N ARG A 195 -12.28 6.36 1.01
CA ARG A 195 -12.32 6.48 2.47
C ARG A 195 -13.28 7.57 2.88
N LEU A 196 -14.15 7.25 3.84
CA LEU A 196 -15.00 8.25 4.47
C LEU A 196 -14.17 9.08 5.48
N ALA A 197 -14.44 10.36 5.55
CA ALA A 197 -13.88 11.18 6.62
C ALA A 197 -14.30 10.59 7.97
N LYS A 198 -13.41 10.68 8.96
CA LYS A 198 -13.83 10.40 10.34
C LYS A 198 -14.85 11.47 10.72
N GLY A 199 -16.09 11.05 11.01
CA GLY A 199 -17.09 11.89 11.64
C GLY A 199 -16.69 12.19 13.07
#